data_1a09c73bc630e946cc082e5316550228
#
_entry.id   1a09c73bc630e946cc082e5316550228
#
_cell.length_a   1.000
_cell.length_b   1.000
_cell.length_c   1.000
_cell.angle_alpha   90.00
_cell.angle_beta   90.00
_cell.angle_gamma   90.00
#
_symmetry.space_group_name_H-M   'P 1'
#
loop_
_entity.id
_entity.type
_entity.pdbx_description
1 polymer ?
#
loop_
_entity_poly.entity_id
_entity_poly.type
_entity_poly.pdbx_seq_one_letter_code
_entity_poly.pdbx_strand_id
1 'polypeptide(L)'
;MTDYGVRCDVRNVRLYHMHLEGPAPFAKPENAKHFRSISFFIGGNVRQAVQAGTADCIPIFLHEIPRVFNEGHVKPDISLIHVSPPDEHGFCSLGTSVDCVRSAASQSKYIVALVNKHMPRTFGDAIIHVSHLDFAVEHHVPLPVHDVKKPSKEEQQIGKYIAENLVTDGATMQMGIGSIPDAVLSLLGNHKDLGIHSEMFSDGVVDLVHKGCVTNNRKTMHKGRIVGSFCVGSQKLYDFMHNNPFIEMLMVDYVNNPKIVAKQPNMTAINSCIEVDITGQVCSDSIGPKMYSGFGGQLDFITGAALSDDGCGKPIIALQSVTSKGVSKIQPALKTGAGVVTNRAVVRYVVTEHGIASLFGKNLQQRAYELIQVAHPDHRETLEKSAFERLHVMPAP
;
A
#
# COMPACT_ATOMS: atom_id res chain seq x y z
N MET A 1 26.51 -4.70 -6.15
CA MET A 1 25.99 -5.16 -7.46
C MET A 1 26.19 -4.10 -8.55
N THR A 2 25.63 -2.90 -8.41
CA THR A 2 25.74 -1.85 -9.46
C THR A 2 27.17 -1.52 -9.82
N ASP A 3 28.01 -1.20 -8.84
CA ASP A 3 29.43 -0.84 -9.08
C ASP A 3 30.22 -1.96 -9.74
N TYR A 4 29.95 -3.21 -9.39
CA TYR A 4 30.57 -4.37 -10.02
C TYR A 4 30.14 -4.52 -11.47
N GLY A 5 28.81 -4.44 -11.72
CA GLY A 5 28.27 -4.54 -13.07
C GLY A 5 28.79 -3.45 -14.01
N VAL A 6 28.94 -2.22 -13.50
CA VAL A 6 29.54 -1.10 -14.26
C VAL A 6 31.02 -1.37 -14.55
N ARG A 7 31.80 -1.77 -13.55
CA ARG A 7 33.26 -2.08 -13.73
C ARG A 7 33.49 -3.21 -14.69
N CYS A 8 32.63 -4.23 -14.70
CA CYS A 8 32.79 -5.40 -15.59
C CYS A 8 32.05 -5.23 -16.93
N ASP A 9 31.53 -4.04 -17.23
CA ASP A 9 30.73 -3.72 -18.42
C ASP A 9 29.56 -4.72 -18.68
N VAL A 10 28.96 -5.23 -17.61
CA VAL A 10 27.77 -6.07 -17.72
C VAL A 10 26.65 -5.26 -18.31
N ARG A 11 25.95 -5.75 -19.33
CA ARG A 11 24.90 -5.02 -20.06
C ARG A 11 23.58 -5.79 -20.10
N ASN A 12 22.51 -5.06 -20.39
CA ASN A 12 21.16 -5.64 -20.57
C ASN A 12 20.59 -6.34 -19.32
N VAL A 13 20.99 -5.91 -18.13
CA VAL A 13 20.45 -6.43 -16.88
C VAL A 13 19.09 -5.79 -16.63
N ARG A 14 18.03 -6.60 -16.57
CA ARG A 14 16.69 -6.16 -16.18
C ARG A 14 16.49 -6.44 -14.70
N LEU A 15 16.12 -5.40 -13.93
CA LEU A 15 15.88 -5.48 -12.50
C LEU A 15 14.39 -5.34 -12.22
N TYR A 16 13.73 -6.44 -11.92
CA TYR A 16 12.34 -6.46 -11.50
C TYR A 16 12.26 -6.29 -10.00
N HIS A 17 11.42 -5.38 -9.53
CA HIS A 17 11.27 -5.12 -8.10
C HIS A 17 9.95 -4.45 -7.76
N MET A 18 9.56 -4.61 -6.51
CA MET A 18 8.54 -3.82 -5.84
C MET A 18 9.13 -2.51 -5.32
N HIS A 19 8.71 -2.06 -4.16
CA HIS A 19 9.31 -0.96 -3.44
C HIS A 19 10.74 -1.32 -3.00
N LEU A 20 11.68 -0.40 -3.22
CA LEU A 20 13.06 -0.53 -2.76
C LEU A 20 13.44 0.69 -1.93
N GLU A 21 14.07 0.45 -0.80
CA GLU A 21 14.66 1.50 0.01
C GLU A 21 16.09 1.85 -0.49
N GLY A 22 16.47 3.11 -0.24
CA GLY A 22 17.81 3.58 -0.56
C GLY A 22 17.94 4.26 -1.92
N PRO A 23 19.17 4.57 -2.36
CA PRO A 23 19.45 5.51 -3.46
C PRO A 23 19.24 4.96 -4.87
N ALA A 24 18.99 3.65 -5.06
CA ALA A 24 18.79 2.98 -6.35
C ALA A 24 19.82 3.39 -7.44
N PRO A 25 21.13 3.19 -7.23
CA PRO A 25 22.17 3.65 -8.16
C PRO A 25 22.04 3.05 -9.56
N PHE A 26 21.44 1.86 -9.69
CA PHE A 26 21.16 1.21 -10.98
C PHE A 26 20.18 1.99 -11.87
N ALA A 27 19.32 2.86 -11.29
CA ALA A 27 18.35 3.66 -12.01
C ALA A 27 18.87 5.02 -12.46
N LYS A 28 20.13 5.36 -12.13
CA LYS A 28 20.74 6.61 -12.55
C LYS A 28 21.01 6.63 -14.07
N PRO A 29 20.91 7.80 -14.74
CA PRO A 29 21.07 7.91 -16.18
C PRO A 29 22.41 7.34 -16.70
N GLU A 30 23.50 7.56 -15.98
CA GLU A 30 24.83 7.06 -16.33
C GLU A 30 24.92 5.53 -16.37
N ASN A 31 24.03 4.83 -15.68
CA ASN A 31 24.00 3.37 -15.61
C ASN A 31 22.95 2.73 -16.54
N ALA A 32 22.21 3.54 -17.30
CA ALA A 32 21.11 3.06 -18.15
C ALA A 32 21.55 2.07 -19.26
N LYS A 33 22.81 2.10 -19.68
CA LYS A 33 23.37 1.11 -20.62
C LYS A 33 23.62 -0.27 -19.99
N HIS A 34 23.72 -0.33 -18.66
CA HIS A 34 23.97 -1.57 -17.92
C HIS A 34 22.69 -2.17 -17.37
N PHE A 35 21.82 -1.31 -16.79
CA PHE A 35 20.65 -1.73 -16.04
C PHE A 35 19.40 -1.06 -16.57
N ARG A 36 18.31 -1.82 -16.63
CA ARG A 36 16.95 -1.31 -16.81
C ARG A 36 16.08 -1.76 -15.65
N SER A 37 15.63 -0.80 -14.86
CA SER A 37 14.69 -1.02 -13.78
C SER A 37 13.28 -1.21 -14.33
N ILE A 38 12.57 -2.25 -13.88
CA ILE A 38 11.18 -2.54 -14.19
C ILE A 38 10.44 -2.71 -12.88
N SER A 39 9.66 -1.72 -12.52
CA SER A 39 9.02 -1.62 -11.21
C SER A 39 7.57 -2.08 -11.26
N PHE A 40 7.14 -2.87 -10.28
CA PHE A 40 5.71 -3.13 -10.05
C PHE A 40 5.06 -2.01 -9.21
N PHE A 41 5.89 -1.21 -8.53
CA PHE A 41 5.48 -0.01 -7.82
C PHE A 41 6.60 1.03 -7.89
N ILE A 42 6.31 2.20 -8.46
CA ILE A 42 7.32 3.23 -8.69
C ILE A 42 7.62 3.96 -7.37
N GLY A 43 8.75 3.67 -6.77
CA GLY A 43 9.27 4.40 -5.62
C GLY A 43 9.86 5.77 -6.00
N GLY A 44 10.03 6.64 -5.01
CA GLY A 44 10.61 7.97 -5.22
C GLY A 44 11.99 7.95 -5.86
N ASN A 45 12.78 6.92 -5.56
CA ASN A 45 14.16 6.73 -6.01
C ASN A 45 14.29 6.30 -7.49
N VAL A 46 13.23 5.74 -8.10
CA VAL A 46 13.23 5.33 -9.53
C VAL A 46 12.32 6.20 -10.40
N ARG A 47 11.52 7.09 -9.79
CA ARG A 47 10.50 7.90 -10.48
C ARG A 47 11.06 8.74 -11.62
N GLN A 48 12.20 9.39 -11.41
CA GLN A 48 12.85 10.20 -12.44
C GLN A 48 13.28 9.35 -13.64
N ALA A 49 13.79 8.14 -13.40
CA ALA A 49 14.20 7.23 -14.47
C ALA A 49 12.99 6.76 -15.30
N VAL A 50 11.84 6.47 -14.66
CA VAL A 50 10.60 6.14 -15.38
C VAL A 50 10.12 7.31 -16.21
N GLN A 51 10.10 8.53 -15.66
CA GLN A 51 9.70 9.73 -16.39
C GLN A 51 10.65 10.10 -17.55
N ALA A 52 11.92 9.72 -17.45
CA ALA A 52 12.93 9.90 -18.50
C ALA A 52 12.95 8.75 -19.53
N GLY A 53 12.17 7.68 -19.34
CA GLY A 53 12.13 6.51 -20.24
C GLY A 53 13.32 5.57 -20.10
N THR A 54 14.19 5.75 -19.09
CA THR A 54 15.33 4.87 -18.81
C THR A 54 14.97 3.72 -17.88
N ALA A 55 13.79 3.74 -17.28
CA ALA A 55 13.17 2.67 -16.52
C ALA A 55 11.72 2.48 -16.94
N ASP A 56 11.12 1.36 -16.54
CA ASP A 56 9.73 1.03 -16.85
C ASP A 56 8.94 0.64 -15.59
N CYS A 57 7.62 0.55 -15.76
CA CYS A 57 6.73 -0.04 -14.77
C CYS A 57 5.74 -1.01 -15.41
N ILE A 58 5.29 -1.98 -14.64
CA ILE A 58 4.20 -2.90 -15.02
C ILE A 58 2.97 -2.50 -14.21
N PRO A 59 1.92 -1.94 -14.86
CA PRO A 59 0.66 -1.64 -14.19
C PRO A 59 -0.09 -2.95 -13.93
N ILE A 60 -0.23 -3.33 -12.67
CA ILE A 60 -0.80 -4.61 -12.25
C ILE A 60 -1.38 -4.49 -10.84
N PHE A 61 -2.42 -5.27 -10.53
CA PHE A 61 -2.87 -5.46 -9.15
C PHE A 61 -1.77 -6.11 -8.33
N LEU A 62 -1.62 -5.68 -7.08
CA LEU A 62 -0.56 -6.21 -6.23
C LEU A 62 -0.71 -7.73 -6.02
N HIS A 63 -1.93 -8.20 -5.79
CA HIS A 63 -2.18 -9.63 -5.60
C HIS A 63 -1.90 -10.49 -6.85
N GLU A 64 -1.79 -9.90 -8.03
CA GLU A 64 -1.50 -10.63 -9.27
C GLU A 64 0.00 -10.70 -9.60
N ILE A 65 0.85 -9.94 -8.92
CA ILE A 65 2.30 -9.96 -9.18
C ILE A 65 2.90 -11.37 -9.06
N PRO A 66 2.56 -12.20 -8.05
CA PRO A 66 3.05 -13.59 -7.99
C PRO A 66 2.76 -14.38 -9.26
N ARG A 67 1.64 -14.15 -9.94
CA ARG A 67 1.29 -14.82 -11.20
C ARG A 67 2.23 -14.48 -12.35
N VAL A 68 2.75 -13.25 -12.37
CA VAL A 68 3.73 -12.81 -13.40
C VAL A 68 4.94 -13.75 -13.41
N PHE A 69 5.38 -14.21 -12.25
CA PHE A 69 6.46 -15.18 -12.11
C PHE A 69 5.98 -16.62 -12.32
N ASN A 70 4.92 -17.02 -11.65
CA ASN A 70 4.42 -18.40 -11.65
C ASN A 70 3.93 -18.83 -13.03
N GLU A 71 3.35 -17.94 -13.83
CA GLU A 71 2.90 -18.19 -15.20
C GLU A 71 4.04 -18.01 -16.23
N GLY A 72 5.22 -17.55 -15.78
CA GLY A 72 6.43 -17.44 -16.61
C GLY A 72 6.46 -16.23 -17.53
N HIS A 73 5.65 -15.20 -17.29
CA HIS A 73 5.76 -13.90 -18.00
C HIS A 73 7.09 -13.23 -17.70
N VAL A 74 7.61 -13.38 -16.49
CA VAL A 74 8.95 -13.01 -16.07
C VAL A 74 9.62 -14.24 -15.46
N LYS A 75 10.76 -14.64 -16.00
CA LYS A 75 11.61 -15.73 -15.48
C LYS A 75 12.93 -15.13 -15.04
N PRO A 76 13.13 -14.88 -13.72
CA PRO A 76 14.37 -14.32 -13.23
C PRO A 76 15.50 -15.34 -13.36
N ASP A 77 16.67 -14.91 -13.83
CA ASP A 77 17.88 -15.73 -13.71
C ASP A 77 18.35 -15.78 -12.25
N ILE A 78 18.22 -14.66 -11.54
CA ILE A 78 18.68 -14.52 -10.15
C ILE A 78 17.62 -13.80 -9.34
N SER A 79 17.24 -14.35 -8.19
CA SER A 79 16.53 -13.62 -7.13
C SER A 79 17.50 -13.22 -6.03
N LEU A 80 17.48 -11.93 -5.70
CA LEU A 80 18.20 -11.38 -4.55
C LEU A 80 17.21 -11.22 -3.40
N ILE A 81 17.38 -11.99 -2.33
CA ILE A 81 16.51 -11.98 -1.17
C ILE A 81 17.25 -11.54 0.08
N HIS A 82 16.53 -10.93 1.03
CA HIS A 82 17.09 -10.49 2.31
C HIS A 82 16.46 -11.33 3.43
N VAL A 83 17.29 -11.99 4.22
CA VAL A 83 16.82 -12.97 5.19
C VAL A 83 17.48 -12.80 6.56
N SER A 84 16.82 -13.32 7.61
CA SER A 84 17.42 -13.50 8.92
C SER A 84 18.51 -14.58 8.88
N PRO A 85 19.42 -14.66 9.86
CA PRO A 85 20.26 -15.84 10.05
C PRO A 85 19.39 -17.11 10.15
N PRO A 86 19.93 -18.28 9.74
CA PRO A 86 19.24 -19.55 9.92
C PRO A 86 19.13 -19.91 11.41
N ASP A 87 18.04 -20.56 11.77
CA ASP A 87 17.89 -21.17 13.09
C ASP A 87 18.62 -22.52 13.17
N GLU A 88 18.50 -23.22 14.33
CA GLU A 88 19.13 -24.53 14.56
C GLU A 88 18.68 -25.63 13.59
N HIS A 89 17.55 -25.43 12.91
CA HIS A 89 17.01 -26.34 11.90
C HIS A 89 17.30 -25.89 10.46
N GLY A 90 18.07 -24.82 10.26
CA GLY A 90 18.44 -24.28 8.96
C GLY A 90 17.38 -23.37 8.32
N PHE A 91 16.37 -22.92 9.07
CA PHE A 91 15.35 -22.01 8.53
C PHE A 91 15.70 -20.54 8.75
N CYS A 92 15.72 -19.80 7.66
CA CYS A 92 15.77 -18.34 7.63
C CYS A 92 14.34 -17.74 7.51
N SER A 93 14.22 -16.45 7.80
CA SER A 93 12.98 -15.70 7.57
C SER A 93 13.23 -14.55 6.59
N LEU A 94 12.30 -14.34 5.66
CA LEU A 94 12.22 -13.15 4.80
C LEU A 94 11.90 -11.88 5.61
N GLY A 95 11.51 -12.04 6.86
CA GLY A 95 11.35 -10.97 7.83
C GLY A 95 10.27 -9.97 7.47
N THR A 96 10.69 -8.75 7.11
CA THR A 96 9.79 -7.61 6.93
C THR A 96 9.13 -7.54 5.54
N SER A 97 9.52 -8.40 4.57
CA SER A 97 8.99 -8.32 3.20
C SER A 97 8.86 -9.72 2.61
N VAL A 98 7.64 -10.21 2.56
CA VAL A 98 7.28 -11.50 1.97
C VAL A 98 6.68 -11.31 0.58
N ASP A 99 5.73 -10.41 0.47
CA ASP A 99 5.03 -9.93 -0.73
C ASP A 99 5.00 -10.92 -1.93
N CYS A 100 5.76 -10.68 -3.00
CA CYS A 100 5.92 -11.55 -4.15
C CYS A 100 7.28 -12.30 -4.18
N VAL A 101 8.10 -12.15 -3.13
CA VAL A 101 9.48 -12.65 -3.10
C VAL A 101 9.55 -14.16 -3.28
N ARG A 102 8.67 -14.92 -2.61
CA ARG A 102 8.66 -16.38 -2.74
C ARG A 102 8.36 -16.85 -4.16
N SER A 103 7.40 -16.22 -4.82
CA SER A 103 7.07 -16.56 -6.22
C SER A 103 8.24 -16.24 -7.14
N ALA A 104 8.86 -15.08 -6.99
CA ALA A 104 10.04 -14.73 -7.78
C ALA A 104 11.20 -15.71 -7.53
N ALA A 105 11.50 -16.01 -6.26
CA ALA A 105 12.58 -16.93 -5.88
C ALA A 105 12.34 -18.36 -6.41
N SER A 106 11.11 -18.88 -6.29
CA SER A 106 10.78 -20.25 -6.75
C SER A 106 10.88 -20.43 -8.27
N GLN A 107 10.82 -19.35 -9.04
CA GLN A 107 10.93 -19.35 -10.50
C GLN A 107 12.33 -18.95 -10.99
N SER A 108 13.23 -18.61 -10.07
CA SER A 108 14.59 -18.18 -10.41
C SER A 108 15.53 -19.36 -10.61
N LYS A 109 16.50 -19.16 -11.50
CA LYS A 109 17.56 -20.15 -11.71
C LYS A 109 18.53 -20.22 -10.52
N TYR A 110 18.78 -19.06 -9.88
CA TYR A 110 19.63 -18.96 -8.69
C TYR A 110 18.98 -18.05 -7.64
N ILE A 111 19.11 -18.44 -6.38
CA ILE A 111 18.68 -17.65 -5.23
C ILE A 111 19.91 -17.21 -4.45
N VAL A 112 20.13 -15.90 -4.37
CA VAL A 112 21.22 -15.27 -3.62
C VAL A 112 20.62 -14.57 -2.40
N ALA A 113 21.00 -14.99 -1.20
CA ALA A 113 20.51 -14.44 0.04
C ALA A 113 21.52 -13.46 0.67
N LEU A 114 21.05 -12.29 1.06
CA LEU A 114 21.72 -11.41 2.01
C LEU A 114 21.27 -11.79 3.42
N VAL A 115 22.17 -12.36 4.21
CA VAL A 115 21.90 -12.80 5.59
C VAL A 115 22.22 -11.64 6.54
N ASN A 116 21.19 -11.17 7.27
CA ASN A 116 21.32 -10.01 8.14
C ASN A 116 20.72 -10.30 9.54
N LYS A 117 21.55 -10.19 10.57
CA LYS A 117 21.11 -10.40 11.98
C LYS A 117 20.04 -9.40 12.46
N HIS A 118 19.89 -8.26 11.78
CA HIS A 118 18.87 -7.26 12.10
C HIS A 118 17.53 -7.55 11.43
N MET A 119 17.45 -8.54 10.52
CA MET A 119 16.19 -8.98 9.93
C MET A 119 15.38 -9.73 10.99
N PRO A 120 14.16 -9.27 11.36
CA PRO A 120 13.33 -9.97 12.33
C PRO A 120 12.94 -11.35 11.80
N ARG A 121 12.89 -12.34 12.68
CA ARG A 121 12.30 -13.63 12.34
C ARG A 121 10.78 -13.52 12.44
N THR A 122 10.10 -13.64 11.33
CA THR A 122 8.65 -13.63 11.22
C THR A 122 8.13 -14.97 10.73
N PHE A 123 6.83 -15.21 10.85
CA PHE A 123 6.18 -16.49 10.56
C PHE A 123 5.25 -16.38 9.35
N GLY A 124 4.61 -17.50 9.01
CA GLY A 124 3.79 -17.63 7.81
C GLY A 124 4.62 -18.00 6.59
N ASP A 125 4.38 -17.31 5.47
CA ASP A 125 5.13 -17.54 4.21
C ASP A 125 6.55 -16.97 4.23
N ALA A 126 6.97 -16.36 5.32
CA ALA A 126 8.31 -15.79 5.47
C ALA A 126 9.43 -16.83 5.56
N ILE A 127 9.13 -18.07 5.91
CA ILE A 127 10.13 -19.09 6.25
C ILE A 127 10.71 -19.75 5.00
N ILE A 128 12.05 -19.79 4.90
CA ILE A 128 12.78 -20.46 3.82
C ILE A 128 13.97 -21.24 4.41
N HIS A 129 14.16 -22.50 3.97
CA HIS A 129 15.27 -23.31 4.40
C HIS A 129 16.54 -23.03 3.59
N VAL A 130 17.71 -23.08 4.22
CA VAL A 130 19.01 -22.79 3.58
C VAL A 130 19.31 -23.67 2.37
N SER A 131 18.74 -24.88 2.28
CA SER A 131 18.91 -25.77 1.11
C SER A 131 18.30 -25.22 -0.19
N HIS A 132 17.46 -24.18 -0.10
CA HIS A 132 16.92 -23.48 -1.27
C HIS A 132 17.81 -22.31 -1.73
N LEU A 133 18.87 -21.98 -0.98
CA LEU A 133 19.77 -20.88 -1.29
C LEU A 133 20.99 -21.40 -2.05
N ASP A 134 21.22 -20.89 -3.25
CA ASP A 134 22.44 -21.24 -4.01
C ASP A 134 23.66 -20.50 -3.47
N PHE A 135 23.46 -19.26 -3.02
CA PHE A 135 24.52 -18.43 -2.45
C PHE A 135 23.98 -17.62 -1.26
N ALA A 136 24.83 -17.43 -0.26
CA ALA A 136 24.54 -16.61 0.90
C ALA A 136 25.70 -15.64 1.16
N VAL A 137 25.38 -14.38 1.44
CA VAL A 137 26.35 -13.33 1.82
C VAL A 137 25.92 -12.78 3.16
N GLU A 138 26.76 -12.89 4.15
CA GLU A 138 26.53 -12.26 5.45
C GLU A 138 26.90 -10.78 5.38
N HIS A 139 25.92 -9.95 5.69
CA HIS A 139 26.11 -8.50 5.79
C HIS A 139 25.13 -7.91 6.79
N HIS A 140 25.63 -7.47 7.93
CA HIS A 140 24.85 -7.02 9.05
C HIS A 140 24.75 -5.50 9.09
N VAL A 141 23.60 -4.99 8.63
CA VAL A 141 23.28 -3.55 8.64
C VAL A 141 21.89 -3.34 9.25
N PRO A 142 21.66 -2.24 9.98
CA PRO A 142 20.31 -1.89 10.41
C PRO A 142 19.35 -1.84 9.23
N LEU A 143 18.11 -2.25 9.47
CA LEU A 143 17.06 -2.10 8.46
C LEU A 143 16.71 -0.62 8.29
N PRO A 144 16.24 -0.21 7.09
CA PRO A 144 15.69 1.12 6.90
C PRO A 144 14.57 1.40 7.93
N VAL A 145 14.59 2.59 8.50
CA VAL A 145 13.56 3.04 9.42
C VAL A 145 12.84 4.25 8.85
N HIS A 146 11.53 4.31 9.06
CA HIS A 146 10.72 5.46 8.72
C HIS A 146 10.20 6.09 10.01
N ASP A 147 10.59 7.32 10.24
CA ASP A 147 10.11 8.09 11.38
C ASP A 147 8.63 8.44 11.18
N VAL A 148 7.84 8.23 12.22
CA VAL A 148 6.44 8.64 12.25
C VAL A 148 6.39 10.17 12.25
N LYS A 149 5.90 10.76 11.15
CA LYS A 149 5.72 12.20 11.05
C LYS A 149 4.50 12.62 11.86
N LYS A 150 4.63 13.72 12.61
CA LYS A 150 3.48 14.30 13.30
C LYS A 150 2.44 14.75 12.26
N PRO A 151 1.19 14.24 12.33
CA PRO A 151 0.13 14.63 11.40
C PRO A 151 -0.18 16.13 11.48
N SER A 152 -0.50 16.74 10.33
CA SER A 152 -1.02 18.12 10.28
C SER A 152 -2.38 18.23 10.97
N LYS A 153 -2.89 19.44 11.16
CA LYS A 153 -4.24 19.66 11.72
C LYS A 153 -5.33 19.05 10.82
N GLU A 154 -5.16 19.19 9.52
CA GLU A 154 -6.06 18.65 8.51
C GLU A 154 -6.06 17.11 8.56
N GLU A 155 -4.89 16.50 8.63
CA GLU A 155 -4.74 15.05 8.73
C GLU A 155 -5.30 14.50 10.05
N GLN A 156 -5.12 15.22 11.15
CA GLN A 156 -5.74 14.88 12.44
C GLN A 156 -7.28 14.93 12.35
N GLN A 157 -7.83 15.95 11.66
CA GLN A 157 -9.28 16.08 11.49
C GLN A 157 -9.85 14.96 10.60
N ILE A 158 -9.15 14.59 9.52
CA ILE A 158 -9.49 13.43 8.68
C ILE A 158 -9.46 12.16 9.53
N GLY A 159 -8.39 11.95 10.29
CA GLY A 159 -8.26 10.81 11.21
C GLY A 159 -9.41 10.72 12.21
N LYS A 160 -9.83 11.86 12.77
CA LYS A 160 -10.97 11.95 13.68
C LYS A 160 -12.29 11.56 13.02
N TYR A 161 -12.58 12.08 11.84
CA TYR A 161 -13.79 11.70 11.10
C TYR A 161 -13.85 10.20 10.83
N ILE A 162 -12.75 9.60 10.41
CA ILE A 162 -12.68 8.17 10.13
C ILE A 162 -12.85 7.35 11.42
N ALA A 163 -12.09 7.66 12.47
CA ALA A 163 -12.11 6.90 13.71
C ALA A 163 -13.47 6.94 14.41
N GLU A 164 -14.11 8.11 14.47
CA GLU A 164 -15.37 8.29 15.20
C GLU A 164 -16.61 7.81 14.42
N ASN A 165 -16.58 7.85 13.07
CA ASN A 165 -17.79 7.61 12.27
C ASN A 165 -17.71 6.35 11.39
N LEU A 166 -16.52 5.89 11.04
CA LEU A 166 -16.37 4.81 10.06
C LEU A 166 -15.73 3.54 10.64
N VAL A 167 -14.95 3.63 11.71
CA VAL A 167 -14.40 2.45 12.38
C VAL A 167 -15.34 2.02 13.51
N THR A 168 -15.77 0.76 13.49
CA THR A 168 -16.61 0.17 14.54
C THR A 168 -15.84 -0.87 15.33
N ASP A 169 -16.29 -1.16 16.54
CA ASP A 169 -15.76 -2.28 17.32
C ASP A 169 -15.85 -3.58 16.52
N GLY A 170 -14.81 -4.39 16.58
CA GLY A 170 -14.70 -5.63 15.81
C GLY A 170 -14.36 -5.46 14.32
N ALA A 171 -14.12 -4.24 13.84
CA ALA A 171 -13.72 -4.00 12.45
C ALA A 171 -12.39 -4.69 12.13
N THR A 172 -12.30 -5.28 10.96
CA THR A 172 -11.01 -5.70 10.38
C THR A 172 -10.48 -4.57 9.51
N MET A 173 -9.27 -4.12 9.82
CA MET A 173 -8.71 -2.92 9.21
C MET A 173 -7.59 -3.24 8.22
N GLN A 174 -7.61 -2.54 7.10
CA GLN A 174 -6.47 -2.31 6.23
C GLN A 174 -6.14 -0.82 6.25
N MET A 175 -4.87 -0.53 6.37
CA MET A 175 -4.38 0.83 6.31
C MET A 175 -3.00 0.86 5.65
N GLY A 176 -2.72 1.94 4.93
CA GLY A 176 -1.38 2.23 4.43
C GLY A 176 -0.46 2.76 5.52
N ILE A 177 0.71 3.21 5.12
CA ILE A 177 1.60 4.04 5.94
C ILE A 177 1.40 5.51 5.60
N GLY A 178 1.72 6.37 6.54
CA GLY A 178 1.69 7.81 6.40
C GLY A 178 0.84 8.51 7.45
N SER A 179 0.82 9.83 7.39
CA SER A 179 0.26 10.67 8.45
C SER A 179 -1.25 10.49 8.67
N ILE A 180 -2.04 10.23 7.63
CA ILE A 180 -3.49 9.99 7.78
C ILE A 180 -3.77 8.65 8.46
N PRO A 181 -3.24 7.49 8.02
CA PRO A 181 -3.35 6.23 8.75
C PRO A 181 -2.87 6.32 10.20
N ASP A 182 -1.74 6.96 10.44
CA ASP A 182 -1.19 7.13 11.78
C ASP A 182 -2.11 8.01 12.67
N ALA A 183 -2.72 9.06 12.10
CA ALA A 183 -3.71 9.86 12.80
C ALA A 183 -4.95 9.04 13.19
N VAL A 184 -5.46 8.18 12.29
CA VAL A 184 -6.58 7.27 12.58
C VAL A 184 -6.19 6.33 13.74
N LEU A 185 -5.06 5.62 13.62
CA LEU A 185 -4.61 4.66 14.64
C LEU A 185 -4.50 5.29 16.03
N SER A 186 -3.98 6.52 16.11
CA SER A 186 -3.81 7.23 17.38
C SER A 186 -5.13 7.49 18.12
N LEU A 187 -6.26 7.50 17.41
CA LEU A 187 -7.60 7.77 17.94
C LEU A 187 -8.42 6.50 18.24
N LEU A 188 -7.93 5.31 17.88
CA LEU A 188 -8.64 4.03 18.09
C LEU A 188 -8.43 3.42 19.49
N GLY A 189 -7.80 4.14 20.41
CA GLY A 189 -7.46 3.61 21.74
C GLY A 189 -8.65 3.20 22.65
N ASN A 190 -9.87 3.55 22.27
CA ASN A 190 -11.10 3.14 22.98
C ASN A 190 -11.91 2.08 22.22
N HIS A 191 -11.49 1.69 21.02
CA HIS A 191 -12.15 0.64 20.23
C HIS A 191 -11.82 -0.74 20.80
N LYS A 192 -12.68 -1.71 20.53
CA LYS A 192 -12.59 -3.08 21.05
C LYS A 192 -12.56 -4.09 19.91
N ASP A 193 -11.80 -5.16 20.13
CA ASP A 193 -11.75 -6.33 19.26
C ASP A 193 -11.42 -6.04 17.80
N LEU A 194 -10.61 -5.00 17.53
CA LEU A 194 -10.14 -4.71 16.17
C LEU A 194 -9.30 -5.87 15.64
N GLY A 195 -9.37 -6.09 14.34
CA GLY A 195 -8.54 -7.03 13.59
C GLY A 195 -7.67 -6.31 12.56
N ILE A 196 -6.53 -6.90 12.22
CA ILE A 196 -5.65 -6.41 11.16
C ILE A 196 -5.55 -7.47 10.06
N HIS A 197 -5.93 -7.08 8.85
CA HIS A 197 -5.69 -7.79 7.61
C HIS A 197 -5.32 -6.75 6.57
N SER A 198 -4.03 -6.55 6.37
CA SER A 198 -3.50 -5.41 5.63
C SER A 198 -2.25 -5.81 4.88
N GLU A 199 -2.04 -5.26 3.70
CA GLU A 199 -0.79 -5.38 2.96
C GLU A 199 0.41 -5.05 3.86
N MET A 200 0.30 -3.93 4.56
CA MET A 200 1.30 -3.45 5.50
C MET A 200 0.65 -2.88 6.76
N PHE A 201 1.42 -2.75 7.81
CA PHE A 201 1.02 -2.10 9.06
C PHE A 201 2.19 -1.33 9.67
N SER A 202 1.87 -0.33 10.49
CA SER A 202 2.83 0.61 11.09
C SER A 202 2.92 0.48 12.61
N ASP A 203 3.82 1.26 13.20
CA ASP A 203 4.03 1.34 14.67
C ASP A 203 2.76 1.58 15.48
N GLY A 204 1.79 2.33 14.94
CA GLY A 204 0.52 2.60 15.62
C GLY A 204 -0.30 1.34 15.92
N VAL A 205 -0.15 0.28 15.12
CA VAL A 205 -0.78 -1.02 15.42
C VAL A 205 -0.18 -1.64 16.68
N VAL A 206 1.12 -1.52 16.90
CA VAL A 206 1.81 -2.03 18.10
C VAL A 206 1.21 -1.41 19.37
N ASP A 207 0.97 -0.10 19.35
CA ASP A 207 0.36 0.61 20.48
C ASP A 207 -1.07 0.11 20.78
N LEU A 208 -1.86 -0.14 19.74
CA LEU A 208 -3.23 -0.66 19.88
C LEU A 208 -3.25 -2.11 20.37
N VAL A 209 -2.27 -2.92 20.01
CA VAL A 209 -2.11 -4.27 20.57
C VAL A 209 -1.79 -4.19 22.06
N HIS A 210 -0.83 -3.37 22.46
CA HIS A 210 -0.47 -3.21 23.88
C HIS A 210 -1.61 -2.65 24.73
N LYS A 211 -2.51 -1.83 24.13
CA LYS A 211 -3.74 -1.34 24.79
C LYS A 211 -4.87 -2.37 24.81
N GLY A 212 -4.71 -3.53 24.16
CA GLY A 212 -5.75 -4.53 24.06
C GLY A 212 -6.89 -4.18 23.08
N CYS A 213 -6.73 -3.15 22.25
CA CYS A 213 -7.72 -2.74 21.23
C CYS A 213 -7.70 -3.70 20.03
N VAL A 214 -6.52 -4.16 19.61
CA VAL A 214 -6.33 -5.12 18.51
C VAL A 214 -6.16 -6.53 19.10
N THR A 215 -7.19 -7.34 18.98
CA THR A 215 -7.22 -8.73 19.45
C THR A 215 -7.26 -9.75 18.32
N ASN A 216 -7.75 -9.33 17.14
CA ASN A 216 -8.03 -10.18 15.99
C ASN A 216 -9.10 -11.27 16.22
N ASN A 217 -9.83 -11.23 17.35
CA ASN A 217 -10.77 -12.28 17.76
C ASN A 217 -12.02 -12.35 16.89
N ARG A 218 -12.41 -11.23 16.28
CA ARG A 218 -13.60 -11.13 15.41
C ARG A 218 -13.34 -11.50 13.96
N LYS A 219 -12.08 -11.61 13.53
CA LYS A 219 -11.73 -12.03 12.16
C LYS A 219 -12.35 -13.40 11.85
N THR A 220 -12.78 -13.60 10.60
CA THR A 220 -13.27 -14.89 10.11
C THR A 220 -12.11 -15.82 9.76
N MET A 221 -11.01 -15.26 9.27
CA MET A 221 -9.80 -15.97 8.89
C MET A 221 -8.63 -15.46 9.72
N HIS A 222 -7.69 -16.34 10.08
CA HIS A 222 -6.53 -16.01 10.92
C HIS A 222 -6.94 -15.34 12.24
N LYS A 223 -7.93 -15.92 12.93
CA LYS A 223 -8.36 -15.45 14.26
C LYS A 223 -7.19 -15.37 15.22
N GLY A 224 -7.12 -14.28 16.00
CA GLY A 224 -6.04 -14.06 16.95
C GLY A 224 -4.69 -13.76 16.29
N ARG A 225 -4.66 -13.42 14.98
CA ARG A 225 -3.44 -13.10 14.26
C ARG A 225 -3.57 -11.80 13.48
N ILE A 226 -2.54 -10.97 13.54
CA ILE A 226 -2.31 -9.90 12.56
C ILE A 226 -1.85 -10.57 11.26
N VAL A 227 -2.45 -10.20 10.14
CA VAL A 227 -2.00 -10.63 8.81
C VAL A 227 -1.43 -9.43 8.07
N GLY A 228 -0.20 -9.56 7.59
CA GLY A 228 0.48 -8.59 6.74
C GLY A 228 1.30 -9.26 5.66
N SER A 229 1.87 -8.47 4.75
CA SER A 229 2.72 -8.98 3.67
C SER A 229 4.09 -8.32 3.67
N PHE A 230 4.16 -7.04 3.99
CA PHE A 230 5.42 -6.35 4.26
C PHE A 230 5.24 -5.25 5.30
N CYS A 231 6.35 -4.79 5.88
CA CYS A 231 6.36 -3.72 6.87
C CYS A 231 7.59 -2.83 6.69
N VAL A 232 7.36 -1.53 6.88
CA VAL A 232 8.40 -0.54 7.08
C VAL A 232 7.94 0.35 8.22
N GLY A 233 8.80 0.57 9.21
CA GLY A 233 8.48 1.35 10.39
C GLY A 233 9.72 1.68 11.21
N SER A 234 9.54 1.89 12.50
CA SER A 234 10.66 2.12 13.42
C SER A 234 11.24 0.79 13.95
N GLN A 235 12.32 0.88 14.70
CA GLN A 235 12.89 -0.28 15.40
C GLN A 235 11.87 -0.96 16.34
N LYS A 236 10.96 -0.18 16.95
CA LYS A 236 9.87 -0.70 17.78
C LYS A 236 8.99 -1.71 17.03
N LEU A 237 8.67 -1.42 15.76
CA LEU A 237 7.89 -2.34 14.95
C LEU A 237 8.68 -3.62 14.66
N TYR A 238 9.96 -3.50 14.30
CA TYR A 238 10.81 -4.66 14.00
C TYR A 238 11.03 -5.55 15.22
N ASP A 239 11.23 -4.95 16.39
CA ASP A 239 11.33 -5.68 17.67
C ASP A 239 10.02 -6.40 18.02
N PHE A 240 8.87 -5.76 17.80
CA PHE A 240 7.55 -6.36 17.99
C PHE A 240 7.29 -7.53 17.03
N MET A 241 7.80 -7.47 15.80
CA MET A 241 7.65 -8.54 14.81
C MET A 241 8.54 -9.74 15.09
N HIS A 242 9.69 -9.52 15.75
CA HIS A 242 10.69 -10.59 15.95
C HIS A 242 10.18 -11.72 16.85
N ASN A 243 10.18 -12.95 16.32
CA ASN A 243 9.70 -14.15 17.02
C ASN A 243 8.27 -14.02 17.61
N ASN A 244 7.42 -13.21 17.00
CA ASN A 244 6.07 -12.97 17.49
C ASN A 244 5.03 -13.80 16.72
N PRO A 245 4.51 -14.91 17.27
CA PRO A 245 3.51 -15.74 16.61
C PRO A 245 2.13 -15.08 16.51
N PHE A 246 1.94 -13.89 17.07
CA PHE A 246 0.73 -13.08 16.89
C PHE A 246 0.65 -12.47 15.47
N ILE A 247 1.75 -12.54 14.70
CA ILE A 247 1.87 -11.96 13.35
C ILE A 247 2.11 -13.08 12.34
N GLU A 248 1.36 -13.07 11.26
CA GLU A 248 1.55 -13.91 10.08
C GLU A 248 1.86 -13.03 8.87
N MET A 249 3.06 -13.20 8.32
CA MET A 249 3.50 -12.54 7.11
C MET A 249 3.27 -13.46 5.92
N LEU A 250 2.31 -13.09 5.06
CA LEU A 250 1.84 -13.94 3.97
C LEU A 250 2.07 -13.26 2.61
N MET A 251 2.03 -14.05 1.55
CA MET A 251 2.18 -13.56 0.19
C MET A 251 0.98 -12.68 -0.22
N VAL A 252 1.24 -11.72 -1.12
CA VAL A 252 0.23 -10.73 -1.55
C VAL A 252 -0.94 -11.35 -2.34
N ASP A 253 -0.75 -12.47 -3.02
CA ASP A 253 -1.82 -13.17 -3.73
C ASP A 253 -2.91 -13.70 -2.78
N TYR A 254 -2.57 -13.86 -1.51
CA TYR A 254 -3.51 -14.15 -0.43
C TYR A 254 -3.96 -12.88 0.29
N VAL A 255 -3.02 -12.08 0.83
CA VAL A 255 -3.32 -10.92 1.69
C VAL A 255 -4.15 -9.88 0.95
N ASN A 256 -3.77 -9.56 -0.26
CA ASN A 256 -4.40 -8.53 -1.10
C ASN A 256 -5.55 -9.07 -1.96
N ASN A 257 -5.83 -10.37 -1.93
CA ASN A 257 -6.88 -10.95 -2.77
C ASN A 257 -8.26 -10.39 -2.38
N PRO A 258 -8.97 -9.68 -3.26
CA PRO A 258 -10.26 -9.10 -2.93
C PRO A 258 -11.30 -10.10 -2.41
N LYS A 259 -11.22 -11.37 -2.85
CA LYS A 259 -12.10 -12.46 -2.38
C LYS A 259 -11.81 -12.86 -0.93
N ILE A 260 -10.55 -12.73 -0.48
CA ILE A 260 -10.14 -12.98 0.91
C ILE A 260 -10.48 -11.77 1.77
N VAL A 261 -10.19 -10.58 1.27
CA VAL A 261 -10.50 -9.31 1.93
C VAL A 261 -12.01 -9.19 2.19
N ALA A 262 -12.86 -9.54 1.22
CA ALA A 262 -14.32 -9.49 1.32
C ALA A 262 -14.89 -10.39 2.44
N LYS A 263 -14.19 -11.44 2.83
CA LYS A 263 -14.60 -12.37 3.91
C LYS A 263 -14.33 -11.84 5.31
N GLN A 264 -13.54 -10.76 5.44
CA GLN A 264 -13.24 -10.20 6.76
C GLN A 264 -14.41 -9.34 7.26
N PRO A 265 -14.80 -9.47 8.53
CA PRO A 265 -15.96 -8.77 9.07
C PRO A 265 -15.68 -7.26 9.20
N ASN A 266 -16.69 -6.45 8.88
CA ASN A 266 -16.64 -4.99 8.94
C ASN A 266 -15.36 -4.44 8.28
N MET A 267 -14.98 -4.98 7.12
CA MET A 267 -13.72 -4.65 6.46
C MET A 267 -13.61 -3.15 6.19
N THR A 268 -12.73 -2.49 6.92
CA THR A 268 -12.49 -1.05 6.82
C THR A 268 -11.14 -0.81 6.13
N ALA A 269 -11.21 -0.43 4.85
CA ALA A 269 -10.04 -0.19 4.00
C ALA A 269 -9.80 1.31 3.88
N ILE A 270 -8.65 1.79 4.37
CA ILE A 270 -8.29 3.21 4.39
C ILE A 270 -7.12 3.44 3.46
N ASN A 271 -7.38 4.16 2.36
CA ASN A 271 -6.39 4.49 1.35
C ASN A 271 -6.41 5.97 1.02
N SER A 272 -5.34 6.48 0.42
CA SER A 272 -5.24 7.87 -0.01
C SER A 272 -5.16 7.99 -1.53
N CYS A 273 -5.34 9.21 -2.05
CA CYS A 273 -5.23 9.46 -3.48
C CYS A 273 -4.56 10.80 -3.80
N ILE A 274 -4.17 10.94 -5.06
CA ILE A 274 -3.68 12.20 -5.62
C ILE A 274 -4.84 13.16 -5.88
N GLU A 275 -5.89 12.68 -6.54
CA GLU A 275 -7.10 13.44 -6.83
C GLU A 275 -8.32 12.54 -7.01
N VAL A 276 -9.51 13.11 -6.82
CA VAL A 276 -10.81 12.48 -7.06
C VAL A 276 -11.69 13.42 -7.87
N ASP A 277 -12.45 12.92 -8.85
CA ASP A 277 -13.39 13.74 -9.59
C ASP A 277 -14.79 13.77 -8.94
N ILE A 278 -15.62 14.75 -9.33
CA ILE A 278 -16.97 14.95 -8.77
C ILE A 278 -17.92 13.76 -8.99
N THR A 279 -17.53 12.74 -9.72
CA THR A 279 -18.31 11.51 -9.91
C THR A 279 -17.79 10.34 -9.05
N GLY A 280 -16.60 10.53 -8.40
CA GLY A 280 -15.96 9.54 -7.55
C GLY A 280 -14.90 8.67 -8.23
N GLN A 281 -14.41 9.03 -9.43
CA GLN A 281 -13.22 8.40 -10.01
C GLN A 281 -11.98 8.87 -9.29
N VAL A 282 -11.09 7.93 -8.94
CA VAL A 282 -9.90 8.19 -8.11
C VAL A 282 -8.63 7.91 -8.89
N CYS A 283 -7.72 8.88 -8.90
CA CYS A 283 -6.36 8.74 -9.38
C CYS A 283 -5.37 8.70 -8.20
N SER A 284 -4.48 7.71 -8.17
CA SER A 284 -3.47 7.53 -7.12
C SER A 284 -2.07 7.26 -7.66
N ASP A 285 -1.92 6.93 -8.93
CA ASP A 285 -0.66 6.48 -9.55
C ASP A 285 0.02 7.53 -10.43
N SER A 286 -0.70 8.59 -10.82
CA SER A 286 -0.21 9.55 -11.81
C SER A 286 -0.66 10.99 -11.54
N ILE A 287 0.09 11.96 -12.03
CA ILE A 287 -0.26 13.38 -12.04
C ILE A 287 -0.41 13.80 -13.50
N GLY A 288 -1.65 13.81 -14.00
CA GLY A 288 -1.87 13.87 -15.42
C GLY A 288 -1.17 12.70 -16.12
N PRO A 289 -0.41 12.91 -17.21
CA PRO A 289 0.27 11.84 -17.95
C PRO A 289 1.54 11.32 -17.25
N LYS A 290 1.98 11.92 -16.14
CA LYS A 290 3.23 11.55 -15.48
C LYS A 290 2.99 10.49 -14.43
N MET A 291 3.55 9.29 -14.64
CA MET A 291 3.54 8.24 -13.64
C MET A 291 4.26 8.69 -12.35
N TYR A 292 3.62 8.45 -11.22
CA TYR A 292 4.09 8.90 -9.91
C TYR A 292 4.38 7.73 -8.96
N SER A 293 3.52 6.72 -8.98
CA SER A 293 3.64 5.51 -8.18
C SER A 293 3.10 4.29 -8.95
N GLY A 294 2.60 3.29 -8.30
CA GLY A 294 1.83 2.18 -8.85
C GLY A 294 0.49 2.08 -8.15
N PHE A 295 -0.29 1.07 -8.50
CA PHE A 295 -1.59 0.82 -7.85
C PHE A 295 -1.42 0.40 -6.39
N GLY A 296 -0.35 -0.35 -6.07
CA GLY A 296 -0.20 -1.00 -4.77
C GLY A 296 -1.41 -1.88 -4.48
N GLY A 297 -1.76 -2.00 -3.21
CA GLY A 297 -2.93 -2.73 -2.75
C GLY A 297 -4.22 -1.92 -2.66
N GLN A 298 -4.22 -0.63 -3.04
CA GLN A 298 -5.39 0.23 -2.89
C GLN A 298 -6.63 -0.36 -3.56
N LEU A 299 -6.52 -0.72 -4.84
CA LEU A 299 -7.65 -1.24 -5.61
C LEU A 299 -8.12 -2.59 -5.09
N ASP A 300 -7.18 -3.44 -4.64
CA ASP A 300 -7.46 -4.74 -4.04
C ASP A 300 -8.35 -4.61 -2.79
N PHE A 301 -7.91 -3.80 -1.84
CA PHE A 301 -8.61 -3.62 -0.56
C PHE A 301 -9.90 -2.81 -0.67
N ILE A 302 -9.91 -1.76 -1.49
CA ILE A 302 -11.14 -0.99 -1.75
C ILE A 302 -12.19 -1.88 -2.42
N THR A 303 -11.80 -2.72 -3.38
CA THR A 303 -12.70 -3.67 -4.03
C THR A 303 -13.19 -4.72 -3.04
N GLY A 304 -12.30 -5.33 -2.26
CA GLY A 304 -12.66 -6.33 -1.27
C GLY A 304 -13.62 -5.78 -0.20
N ALA A 305 -13.35 -4.57 0.31
CA ALA A 305 -14.24 -3.89 1.26
C ALA A 305 -15.60 -3.52 0.63
N ALA A 306 -15.62 -3.10 -0.65
CA ALA A 306 -16.87 -2.81 -1.35
C ALA A 306 -17.74 -4.06 -1.57
N LEU A 307 -17.10 -5.23 -1.71
CA LEU A 307 -17.75 -6.53 -1.95
C LEU A 307 -17.89 -7.37 -0.67
N SER A 308 -17.70 -6.77 0.51
CA SER A 308 -17.69 -7.47 1.79
C SER A 308 -18.94 -8.36 1.97
N ASP A 309 -18.72 -9.61 2.38
CA ASP A 309 -19.75 -10.65 2.49
C ASP A 309 -20.84 -10.28 3.53
N ASP A 310 -20.49 -9.50 4.56
CA ASP A 310 -21.40 -9.03 5.59
C ASP A 310 -22.14 -7.73 5.23
N GLY A 311 -21.83 -7.14 4.08
CA GLY A 311 -22.39 -5.86 3.63
C GLY A 311 -21.94 -4.64 4.45
N CYS A 312 -21.09 -4.81 5.45
CA CYS A 312 -20.64 -3.78 6.37
C CYS A 312 -19.29 -3.14 5.99
N GLY A 313 -18.71 -3.56 4.87
CA GLY A 313 -17.42 -3.07 4.40
C GLY A 313 -17.41 -1.57 4.10
N LYS A 314 -16.31 -0.92 4.46
CA LYS A 314 -16.11 0.53 4.33
C LYS A 314 -14.86 0.82 3.49
N PRO A 315 -15.00 0.90 2.16
CA PRO A 315 -13.94 1.38 1.28
C PRO A 315 -13.82 2.89 1.38
N ILE A 316 -12.72 3.39 1.95
CA ILE A 316 -12.49 4.79 2.29
C ILE A 316 -11.31 5.33 1.48
N ILE A 317 -11.53 6.46 0.81
CA ILE A 317 -10.49 7.29 0.21
C ILE A 317 -10.34 8.55 1.06
N ALA A 318 -9.17 8.74 1.65
CA ALA A 318 -8.89 9.86 2.54
C ALA A 318 -7.82 10.78 1.94
N LEU A 319 -8.07 12.07 1.89
CA LEU A 319 -7.14 13.05 1.34
C LEU A 319 -7.36 14.43 1.94
N GLN A 320 -6.31 15.24 2.06
CA GLN A 320 -6.47 16.69 2.27
C GLN A 320 -7.18 17.29 1.06
N SER A 321 -8.11 18.22 1.26
CA SER A 321 -8.93 18.80 0.19
C SER A 321 -8.12 19.60 -0.83
N VAL A 322 -6.98 20.13 -0.42
CA VAL A 322 -6.05 20.91 -1.28
C VAL A 322 -4.61 20.43 -1.15
N THR A 323 -3.82 20.75 -2.16
CA THR A 323 -2.36 20.59 -2.10
C THR A 323 -1.72 21.70 -1.25
N SER A 324 -0.43 21.58 -0.91
CA SER A 324 0.34 22.63 -0.24
C SER A 324 0.39 23.96 -1.01
N LYS A 325 0.01 23.96 -2.30
CA LYS A 325 -0.11 25.15 -3.15
C LYS A 325 -1.54 25.68 -3.27
N GLY A 326 -2.48 25.17 -2.48
CA GLY A 326 -3.88 25.56 -2.50
C GLY A 326 -4.70 25.03 -3.69
N VAL A 327 -4.17 24.07 -4.47
CA VAL A 327 -4.90 23.48 -5.60
C VAL A 327 -5.84 22.41 -5.08
N SER A 328 -7.13 22.45 -5.46
CA SER A 328 -8.11 21.45 -5.07
C SER A 328 -7.70 20.04 -5.53
N LYS A 329 -7.87 19.06 -4.66
CA LYS A 329 -7.72 17.63 -4.98
C LYS A 329 -9.04 16.96 -5.34
N ILE A 330 -10.16 17.65 -5.09
CA ILE A 330 -11.47 17.29 -5.66
C ILE A 330 -11.59 18.09 -6.97
N GLN A 331 -11.74 17.37 -8.09
CA GLN A 331 -11.63 17.92 -9.44
C GLN A 331 -12.97 17.78 -10.19
N PRO A 332 -13.32 18.67 -11.12
CA PRO A 332 -14.45 18.46 -12.02
C PRO A 332 -14.32 17.16 -12.85
N ALA A 333 -13.12 16.88 -13.32
CA ALA A 333 -12.70 15.65 -13.98
C ALA A 333 -11.25 15.40 -13.61
N LEU A 334 -10.80 14.15 -13.62
CA LEU A 334 -9.38 13.83 -13.45
C LEU A 334 -8.57 14.54 -14.53
N LYS A 335 -7.36 14.95 -14.19
CA LYS A 335 -6.45 15.60 -15.15
C LYS A 335 -6.27 14.74 -16.39
N THR A 336 -6.20 15.38 -17.55
CA THR A 336 -5.97 14.69 -18.82
C THR A 336 -4.73 13.80 -18.74
N GLY A 337 -4.89 12.52 -19.08
CA GLY A 337 -3.85 11.51 -19.00
C GLY A 337 -3.66 10.87 -17.63
N ALA A 338 -4.42 11.27 -16.59
CA ALA A 338 -4.41 10.61 -15.30
C ALA A 338 -5.09 9.23 -15.37
N GLY A 339 -4.51 8.25 -14.68
CA GLY A 339 -5.09 6.91 -14.56
C GLY A 339 -6.26 6.87 -13.58
N VAL A 340 -7.27 6.05 -13.85
CA VAL A 340 -8.31 5.69 -12.88
C VAL A 340 -7.84 4.46 -12.11
N VAL A 341 -7.24 4.66 -10.95
CA VAL A 341 -6.80 3.55 -10.09
C VAL A 341 -7.98 2.88 -9.42
N THR A 342 -8.92 3.68 -8.91
CA THR A 342 -10.13 3.15 -8.28
C THR A 342 -11.35 3.77 -8.94
N ASN A 343 -12.19 2.92 -9.53
CA ASN A 343 -13.36 3.40 -10.26
C ASN A 343 -14.51 3.78 -9.31
N ARG A 344 -15.42 4.63 -9.81
CA ARG A 344 -16.55 5.16 -9.03
C ARG A 344 -17.56 4.14 -8.52
N ALA A 345 -17.53 2.90 -9.02
CA ALA A 345 -18.47 1.86 -8.58
C ALA A 345 -18.11 1.30 -7.20
N VAL A 346 -16.82 1.27 -6.85
CA VAL A 346 -16.34 0.69 -5.59
C VAL A 346 -15.97 1.74 -4.54
N VAL A 347 -15.83 3.02 -4.90
CA VAL A 347 -15.60 4.12 -3.95
C VAL A 347 -16.91 4.46 -3.23
N ARG A 348 -16.94 4.26 -1.91
CA ARG A 348 -18.15 4.54 -1.09
C ARG A 348 -17.98 5.74 -0.18
N TYR A 349 -16.79 5.96 0.37
CA TYR A 349 -16.50 7.08 1.26
C TYR A 349 -15.30 7.87 0.75
N VAL A 350 -15.46 9.18 0.71
CA VAL A 350 -14.35 10.13 0.50
C VAL A 350 -14.30 11.05 1.70
N VAL A 351 -13.14 11.10 2.38
CA VAL A 351 -12.98 11.85 3.62
C VAL A 351 -11.91 12.92 3.45
N THR A 352 -12.26 14.14 3.79
CA THR A 352 -11.33 15.27 3.89
C THR A 352 -11.42 15.90 5.28
N GLU A 353 -10.62 16.92 5.54
CA GLU A 353 -10.73 17.73 6.76
C GLU A 353 -12.06 18.48 6.91
N HIS A 354 -12.86 18.53 5.85
CA HIS A 354 -14.19 19.18 5.83
C HIS A 354 -15.37 18.23 6.06
N GLY A 355 -15.14 16.91 6.09
CA GLY A 355 -16.20 15.94 6.36
C GLY A 355 -16.07 14.64 5.61
N ILE A 356 -17.18 13.91 5.57
CA ILE A 356 -17.32 12.58 4.95
C ILE A 356 -18.37 12.69 3.84
N ALA A 357 -17.96 12.41 2.60
CA ALA A 357 -18.86 12.19 1.48
C ALA A 357 -19.24 10.71 1.40
N SER A 358 -20.52 10.39 1.47
CA SER A 358 -21.05 9.03 1.33
C SER A 358 -21.63 8.84 -0.07
N LEU A 359 -21.04 7.98 -0.89
CA LEU A 359 -21.34 7.89 -2.32
C LEU A 359 -22.18 6.67 -2.72
N PHE A 360 -22.33 5.70 -1.82
CA PHE A 360 -23.07 4.48 -2.12
C PHE A 360 -24.56 4.75 -2.28
N GLY A 361 -25.17 4.21 -3.35
CA GLY A 361 -26.58 4.39 -3.65
C GLY A 361 -26.95 5.75 -4.24
N LYS A 362 -25.98 6.66 -4.44
CA LYS A 362 -26.21 8.02 -4.96
C LYS A 362 -26.00 8.11 -6.47
N ASN A 363 -26.89 8.85 -7.14
CA ASN A 363 -26.76 9.21 -8.54
C ASN A 363 -25.64 10.25 -8.75
N LEU A 364 -25.30 10.59 -10.00
CA LEU A 364 -24.18 11.49 -10.29
C LEU A 364 -24.39 12.91 -9.74
N GLN A 365 -25.62 13.41 -9.74
CA GLN A 365 -25.97 14.71 -9.17
C GLN A 365 -25.68 14.73 -7.67
N GLN A 366 -26.17 13.72 -6.95
CA GLN A 366 -25.97 13.56 -5.52
C GLN A 366 -24.50 13.33 -5.16
N ARG A 367 -23.77 12.54 -5.95
CA ARG A 367 -22.32 12.34 -5.76
C ARG A 367 -21.55 13.65 -5.89
N ALA A 368 -21.87 14.45 -6.91
CA ALA A 368 -21.24 15.75 -7.09
C ALA A 368 -21.52 16.65 -5.88
N TYR A 369 -22.77 16.69 -5.39
CA TYR A 369 -23.12 17.41 -4.18
C TYR A 369 -22.27 16.98 -2.98
N GLU A 370 -22.24 15.68 -2.65
CA GLU A 370 -21.47 15.14 -1.52
C GLU A 370 -19.98 15.50 -1.61
N LEU A 371 -19.37 15.34 -2.77
CA LEU A 371 -17.96 15.61 -2.97
C LEU A 371 -17.64 17.11 -2.90
N ILE A 372 -18.53 17.97 -3.37
CA ILE A 372 -18.40 19.42 -3.25
C ILE A 372 -18.50 19.85 -1.78
N GLN A 373 -19.37 19.24 -0.97
CA GLN A 373 -19.48 19.56 0.46
C GLN A 373 -18.19 19.27 1.23
N VAL A 374 -17.42 18.28 0.83
CA VAL A 374 -16.13 17.95 1.46
C VAL A 374 -14.92 18.60 0.76
N ALA A 375 -15.14 19.39 -0.30
CA ALA A 375 -14.10 20.21 -0.91
C ALA A 375 -13.75 21.42 -0.04
N HIS A 376 -12.55 21.98 -0.25
CA HIS A 376 -12.17 23.23 0.39
C HIS A 376 -13.17 24.33 0.03
N PRO A 377 -13.65 25.15 1.00
CA PRO A 377 -14.68 26.16 0.75
C PRO A 377 -14.41 27.06 -0.45
N ASP A 378 -13.18 27.53 -0.63
CA ASP A 378 -12.78 28.43 -1.73
C ASP A 378 -12.96 27.82 -3.13
N HIS A 379 -13.11 26.49 -3.24
CA HIS A 379 -13.25 25.80 -4.52
C HIS A 379 -14.68 25.34 -4.81
N ARG A 380 -15.62 25.39 -3.83
CA ARG A 380 -16.96 24.83 -3.96
C ARG A 380 -17.75 25.46 -5.09
N GLU A 381 -17.80 26.80 -5.15
CA GLU A 381 -18.53 27.51 -6.21
C GLU A 381 -18.03 27.15 -7.61
N THR A 382 -16.69 27.06 -7.77
CA THR A 382 -16.10 26.66 -9.05
C THR A 382 -16.45 25.22 -9.42
N LEU A 383 -16.47 24.33 -8.42
CA LEU A 383 -16.86 22.92 -8.62
C LEU A 383 -18.33 22.78 -8.97
N GLU A 384 -19.23 23.57 -8.34
CA GLU A 384 -20.68 23.60 -8.67
C GLU A 384 -20.91 24.03 -10.13
N LYS A 385 -20.26 25.10 -10.57
CA LYS A 385 -20.34 25.56 -11.97
C LYS A 385 -19.87 24.47 -12.93
N SER A 386 -18.72 23.88 -12.66
CA SER A 386 -18.15 22.81 -13.49
C SER A 386 -19.01 21.53 -13.45
N ALA A 387 -19.66 21.23 -12.33
CA ALA A 387 -20.59 20.13 -12.23
C ALA A 387 -21.83 20.35 -13.10
N PHE A 388 -22.39 21.56 -13.10
CA PHE A 388 -23.48 21.91 -13.99
C PHE A 388 -23.10 21.81 -15.47
N GLU A 389 -21.92 22.34 -15.85
CA GLU A 389 -21.42 22.23 -17.22
C GLU A 389 -21.25 20.77 -17.67
N ARG A 390 -20.76 19.90 -16.77
CA ARG A 390 -20.49 18.50 -17.08
C ARG A 390 -21.72 17.61 -17.04
N LEU A 391 -22.62 17.80 -16.06
CA LEU A 391 -23.75 16.92 -15.78
C LEU A 391 -25.09 17.48 -16.31
N HIS A 392 -25.12 18.75 -16.73
CA HIS A 392 -26.32 19.49 -17.16
C HIS A 392 -27.43 19.55 -16.09
N VAL A 393 -27.04 19.39 -14.81
CA VAL A 393 -27.92 19.48 -13.65
C VAL A 393 -27.14 20.05 -12.47
N MET A 394 -27.81 20.87 -11.64
CA MET A 394 -27.18 21.40 -10.42
C MET A 394 -27.00 20.27 -9.40
N PRO A 395 -25.83 20.21 -8.71
CA PRO A 395 -25.65 19.30 -7.58
C PRO A 395 -26.73 19.50 -6.51
N ALA A 396 -27.32 18.42 -6.05
CA ALA A 396 -28.34 18.43 -5.00
C ALA A 396 -28.26 17.16 -4.14
N PRO A 397 -28.74 17.20 -2.86
CA PRO A 397 -28.75 16.07 -1.93
C PRO A 397 -29.45 14.83 -2.44
#